data_abb9516ff8e469be9967b0445e36d4e9
#
_entry.id   abb9516ff8e469be9967b0445e36d4e9
#
_cell.length_a   1.000
_cell.length_b   1.000
_cell.length_c   1.000
_cell.angle_alpha   90.00
_cell.angle_beta   90.00
_cell.angle_gamma   90.00
#
_symmetry.space_group_name_H-M   'P 1'
#
loop_
_entity.id
_entity.type
_entity.pdbx_description
1 polymer ?
#
loop_
_entity_poly.entity_id
_entity_poly.type
_entity_poly.pdbx_seq_one_letter_code
_entity_poly.pdbx_strand_id
1 'polypeptide(L)'
;VSSSASFEMLICAIMNYFSNEGKIDYVEYAKIGQYAEHEYWLKQSGLLDQMACAVGGVIAIDFKEEMPKVEKVEFGYDKLGYDLIIVNTGKGHADLSEEYSAVPVEMKRAAKVFGKEVLADVDEKEFMENLNKVREEAGDRAVMRALHFFAEQKRVDTAVKAIKEEDYETFLNCITKSGNSSWKWLQN
;
A
#
# COMPACT_ATOMS: atom_id res chain seq x y z
N VAL A 1 10.21 12.00 -1.71
CA VAL A 1 9.39 10.80 -1.65
C VAL A 1 9.61 10.12 -0.31
N SER A 2 8.54 9.92 0.47
CA SER A 2 8.58 9.24 1.80
C SER A 2 9.69 9.72 2.75
N SER A 3 9.98 11.02 2.76
CA SER A 3 11.09 11.58 3.55
C SER A 3 10.87 11.46 5.06
N SER A 4 9.62 11.55 5.55
CA SER A 4 9.30 11.35 6.97
C SER A 4 9.60 9.92 7.37
N ALA A 5 9.06 8.93 6.66
CA ALA A 5 9.31 7.52 6.94
C ALA A 5 10.80 7.16 6.87
N SER A 6 11.52 7.68 5.89
CA SER A 6 12.97 7.47 5.78
C SER A 6 13.72 8.01 6.98
N PHE A 7 13.36 9.20 7.45
CA PHE A 7 13.95 9.81 8.65
C PHE A 7 13.63 9.00 9.92
N GLU A 8 12.38 8.58 10.10
CA GLU A 8 11.96 7.74 11.21
C GLU A 8 12.73 6.42 11.25
N MET A 9 12.87 5.75 10.10
CA MET A 9 13.63 4.49 10.02
C MET A 9 15.10 4.69 10.33
N LEU A 10 15.71 5.82 9.90
CA LEU A 10 17.07 6.15 10.26
C LEU A 10 17.24 6.34 11.77
N ILE A 11 16.33 7.06 12.43
CA ILE A 11 16.35 7.23 13.88
C ILE A 11 16.18 5.89 14.61
N CYS A 12 15.22 5.06 14.16
CA CYS A 12 15.05 3.71 14.70
C CYS A 12 16.32 2.88 14.59
N ALA A 13 17.00 2.90 13.44
CA ALA A 13 18.24 2.17 13.22
C ALA A 13 19.36 2.65 14.16
N ILE A 14 19.53 3.97 14.31
CA ILE A 14 20.52 4.56 15.24
C ILE A 14 20.23 4.15 16.68
N MET A 15 18.98 4.29 17.13
CA MET A 15 18.58 3.93 18.48
C MET A 15 18.77 2.43 18.76
N ASN A 16 18.38 1.59 17.81
CA ASN A 16 18.57 0.15 17.91
C ASN A 16 20.05 -0.23 18.00
N TYR A 17 20.90 0.37 17.18
CA TYR A 17 22.33 0.09 17.19
C TYR A 17 22.99 0.51 18.51
N PHE A 18 22.78 1.74 18.98
CA PHE A 18 23.48 2.28 20.14
C PHE A 18 22.86 1.92 21.48
N SER A 19 21.55 1.69 21.54
CA SER A 19 20.83 1.54 22.81
C SER A 19 20.14 0.18 22.99
N ASN A 20 20.11 -0.66 21.95
CA ASN A 20 19.38 -1.94 21.97
C ASN A 20 20.15 -3.11 21.32
N GLU A 21 21.45 -2.96 21.12
CA GLU A 21 22.34 -4.03 20.60
C GLU A 21 21.87 -4.62 19.24
N GLY A 22 21.09 -3.87 18.44
CA GLY A 22 20.59 -4.31 17.16
C GLY A 22 19.50 -5.39 17.21
N LYS A 23 18.75 -5.51 18.31
CA LYS A 23 17.79 -6.60 18.56
C LYS A 23 16.46 -6.47 17.84
N ILE A 24 16.13 -5.28 17.32
CA ILE A 24 14.86 -5.00 16.64
C ILE A 24 15.04 -5.22 15.13
N ASP A 25 14.10 -5.91 14.49
CA ASP A 25 14.11 -6.15 13.07
C ASP A 25 13.43 -5.01 12.26
N TYR A 26 13.47 -5.13 10.95
CA TYR A 26 12.94 -4.11 10.04
C TYR A 26 11.41 -3.95 10.10
N VAL A 27 10.68 -5.03 10.40
CA VAL A 27 9.22 -4.98 10.52
C VAL A 27 8.84 -4.21 11.79
N GLU A 28 9.57 -4.44 12.87
CA GLU A 28 9.38 -3.70 14.12
C GLU A 28 9.72 -2.22 13.96
N TYR A 29 10.79 -1.86 13.22
CA TYR A 29 11.07 -0.45 12.90
C TYR A 29 9.88 0.22 12.23
N ALA A 30 9.33 -0.42 11.21
CA ALA A 30 8.21 0.13 10.47
C ALA A 30 6.98 0.33 11.38
N LYS A 31 6.68 -0.63 12.26
CA LYS A 31 5.59 -0.53 13.25
C LYS A 31 5.84 0.58 14.27
N ILE A 32 7.08 0.76 14.74
CA ILE A 32 7.44 1.86 15.66
C ILE A 32 7.22 3.22 14.97
N GLY A 33 7.66 3.40 13.73
CA GLY A 33 7.44 4.63 12.97
C GLY A 33 5.96 4.92 12.77
N GLN A 34 5.16 3.92 12.34
CA GLN A 34 3.72 4.07 12.21
C GLN A 34 3.05 4.44 13.54
N TYR A 35 3.42 3.79 14.63
CA TYR A 35 2.91 4.12 15.97
C TYR A 35 3.22 5.58 16.34
N ALA A 36 4.44 6.04 16.08
CA ALA A 36 4.81 7.43 16.31
C ALA A 36 3.97 8.41 15.48
N GLU A 37 3.73 8.12 14.20
CA GLU A 37 2.84 8.95 13.36
C GLU A 37 1.40 8.97 13.89
N HIS A 38 0.86 7.82 14.31
CA HIS A 38 -0.52 7.72 14.78
C HIS A 38 -0.74 8.40 16.14
N GLU A 39 0.14 8.14 17.11
CA GLU A 39 -0.06 8.56 18.50
C GLU A 39 0.45 9.98 18.80
N TYR A 40 1.55 10.39 18.17
CA TYR A 40 2.13 11.71 18.43
C TYR A 40 1.76 12.76 17.38
N TRP A 41 1.66 12.35 16.12
CA TRP A 41 1.34 13.26 15.01
C TRP A 41 -0.12 13.21 14.60
N LEU A 42 -0.91 12.27 15.15
CA LEU A 42 -2.33 12.04 14.81
C LEU A 42 -2.57 11.84 13.32
N LYS A 43 -1.55 11.35 12.61
CA LYS A 43 -1.57 11.10 11.17
C LYS A 43 -1.87 9.62 10.92
N GLN A 44 -3.02 9.34 10.30
CA GLN A 44 -3.46 7.99 9.97
C GLN A 44 -2.75 7.46 8.71
N SER A 45 -1.44 7.24 8.81
CA SER A 45 -0.61 6.68 7.73
C SER A 45 -0.74 5.16 7.63
N GLY A 46 -0.57 4.64 6.41
CA GLY A 46 -0.33 3.21 6.20
C GLY A 46 1.07 2.80 6.65
N LEU A 47 1.39 1.51 6.55
CA LEU A 47 2.68 0.95 6.94
C LEU A 47 3.65 0.79 5.75
N LEU A 48 3.20 1.08 4.52
CA LEU A 48 3.95 0.82 3.29
C LEU A 48 5.26 1.60 3.23
N ASP A 49 5.22 2.90 3.49
CA ASP A 49 6.38 3.78 3.37
C ASP A 49 7.46 3.43 4.39
N GLN A 50 7.08 3.20 5.64
CA GLN A 50 7.98 2.78 6.69
C GLN A 50 8.63 1.42 6.37
N MET A 51 7.83 0.46 5.90
CA MET A 51 8.32 -0.87 5.54
C MET A 51 9.31 -0.80 4.37
N ALA A 52 8.97 -0.05 3.33
CA ALA A 52 9.83 0.14 2.17
C ALA A 52 11.17 0.80 2.54
N CYS A 53 11.13 1.83 3.40
CA CYS A 53 12.33 2.51 3.87
C CYS A 53 13.18 1.64 4.81
N ALA A 54 12.55 0.82 5.65
CA ALA A 54 13.26 -0.05 6.59
C ALA A 54 13.96 -1.23 5.89
N VAL A 55 13.29 -1.87 4.95
CA VAL A 55 13.77 -3.09 4.27
C VAL A 55 14.69 -2.77 3.11
N GLY A 56 14.37 -1.72 2.34
CA GLY A 56 15.10 -1.29 1.15
C GLY A 56 14.96 -2.23 -0.06
N GLY A 57 15.29 -1.72 -1.24
CA GLY A 57 15.14 -2.44 -2.51
C GLY A 57 13.69 -2.55 -2.97
N VAL A 58 13.41 -3.55 -3.80
CA VAL A 58 12.04 -3.89 -4.21
C VAL A 58 11.51 -4.97 -3.29
N ILE A 59 10.33 -4.75 -2.74
CA ILE A 59 9.69 -5.65 -1.79
C ILE A 59 8.24 -5.92 -2.19
N ALA A 60 7.77 -7.13 -1.94
CA ALA A 60 6.36 -7.48 -1.91
C ALA A 60 5.92 -7.61 -0.45
N ILE A 61 4.80 -6.98 -0.09
CA ILE A 61 4.28 -6.99 1.27
C ILE A 61 2.86 -7.53 1.26
N ASP A 62 2.61 -8.54 2.10
CA ASP A 62 1.26 -9.01 2.39
C ASP A 62 0.85 -8.53 3.79
N PHE A 63 -0.17 -7.68 3.84
CA PHE A 63 -0.72 -7.09 5.06
C PHE A 63 -1.89 -7.89 5.66
N LYS A 64 -2.14 -9.10 5.19
CA LYS A 64 -3.30 -9.89 5.62
C LYS A 64 -3.23 -10.27 7.10
N GLU A 65 -2.04 -10.57 7.60
CA GLU A 65 -1.82 -10.92 9.00
C GLU A 65 -1.36 -9.71 9.81
N GLU A 66 -1.52 -9.75 11.12
CA GLU A 66 -1.07 -8.69 12.04
C GLU A 66 0.43 -8.38 11.89
N MET A 67 1.24 -9.41 11.65
CA MET A 67 2.64 -9.28 11.25
C MET A 67 2.72 -9.41 9.73
N PRO A 68 2.99 -8.31 9.02
CA PRO A 68 3.09 -8.33 7.56
C PRO A 68 4.18 -9.28 7.08
N LYS A 69 3.89 -10.05 6.03
CA LYS A 69 4.89 -10.86 5.36
C LYS A 69 5.59 -10.02 4.31
N VAL A 70 6.91 -9.95 4.41
CA VAL A 70 7.74 -9.16 3.50
C VAL A 70 8.67 -10.08 2.71
N GLU A 71 8.59 -10.02 1.41
CA GLU A 71 9.48 -10.72 0.49
C GLU A 71 10.34 -9.70 -0.27
N LYS A 72 11.67 -9.86 -0.23
CA LYS A 72 12.57 -9.11 -1.12
C LYS A 72 12.50 -9.72 -2.52
N VAL A 73 12.27 -8.87 -3.51
CA VAL A 73 12.21 -9.25 -4.91
C VAL A 73 13.44 -8.70 -5.59
N GLU A 74 14.29 -9.58 -6.13
CA GLU A 74 15.45 -9.14 -6.90
C GLU A 74 14.99 -8.46 -8.19
N PHE A 75 15.38 -7.20 -8.35
CA PHE A 75 14.97 -6.39 -9.47
C PHE A 75 16.13 -5.48 -9.91
N GLY A 76 16.60 -5.68 -11.13
CA GLY A 76 17.65 -4.85 -11.73
C GLY A 76 17.03 -3.76 -12.62
N TYR A 77 16.94 -2.53 -12.14
CA TYR A 77 16.50 -1.39 -12.95
C TYR A 77 17.35 -1.17 -14.19
N ASP A 78 18.65 -1.43 -14.09
CA ASP A 78 19.64 -1.37 -15.18
C ASP A 78 19.34 -2.35 -16.33
N LYS A 79 18.67 -3.46 -16.06
CA LYS A 79 18.23 -4.43 -17.07
C LYS A 79 17.03 -3.97 -17.88
N LEU A 80 16.25 -3.02 -17.38
CA LEU A 80 15.03 -2.55 -18.02
C LEU A 80 15.28 -1.65 -19.23
N GLY A 81 16.41 -0.93 -19.27
CA GLY A 81 16.65 0.12 -20.26
C GLY A 81 15.68 1.31 -20.13
N TYR A 82 15.10 1.51 -18.94
CA TYR A 82 14.20 2.62 -18.61
C TYR A 82 14.71 3.38 -17.40
N ASP A 83 14.40 4.66 -17.34
CA ASP A 83 14.68 5.51 -16.20
C ASP A 83 13.43 5.73 -15.35
N LEU A 84 13.58 5.74 -14.02
CA LEU A 84 12.55 6.16 -13.11
C LEU A 84 12.56 7.69 -12.98
N ILE A 85 11.52 8.34 -13.49
CA ILE A 85 11.39 9.79 -13.46
C ILE A 85 10.37 10.21 -12.40
N ILE A 86 10.76 11.09 -11.50
CA ILE A 86 9.87 11.69 -10.51
C ILE A 86 9.57 13.13 -10.94
N VAL A 87 8.29 13.40 -11.18
CA VAL A 87 7.81 14.73 -11.56
C VAL A 87 7.25 15.44 -10.34
N ASN A 88 7.84 16.57 -9.95
CA ASN A 88 7.30 17.43 -8.91
C ASN A 88 6.16 18.27 -9.48
N THR A 89 4.93 18.04 -9.01
CA THR A 89 3.74 18.79 -9.43
C THR A 89 3.60 20.15 -8.73
N GLY A 90 4.46 20.46 -7.77
CA GLY A 90 4.43 21.71 -7.00
C GLY A 90 3.29 21.82 -5.99
N LYS A 91 2.50 20.76 -5.78
CA LYS A 91 1.41 20.71 -4.80
C LYS A 91 1.78 19.79 -3.63
N GLY A 92 1.45 20.23 -2.41
CA GLY A 92 1.56 19.41 -1.20
C GLY A 92 0.30 18.56 -0.96
N HIS A 93 0.40 17.62 -0.02
CA HIS A 93 -0.71 16.73 0.36
C HIS A 93 -1.47 17.22 1.59
N ALA A 94 -1.07 18.33 2.22
CA ALA A 94 -1.63 18.79 3.49
C ALA A 94 -3.13 19.06 3.42
N ASP A 95 -3.64 19.54 2.29
CA ASP A 95 -5.05 19.88 2.09
C ASP A 95 -5.92 18.68 1.67
N LEU A 96 -5.34 17.49 1.51
CA LEU A 96 -6.02 16.28 1.03
C LEU A 96 -6.22 15.21 2.12
N SER A 97 -5.99 15.54 3.39
CA SER A 97 -6.04 14.59 4.50
C SER A 97 -7.41 13.91 4.64
N GLU A 98 -8.51 14.64 4.41
CA GLU A 98 -9.86 14.08 4.46
C GLU A 98 -10.10 13.06 3.34
N GLU A 99 -9.66 13.36 2.11
CA GLU A 99 -9.81 12.45 0.97
C GLU A 99 -8.98 11.18 1.15
N TYR A 100 -7.76 11.31 1.66
CA TYR A 100 -6.93 10.16 2.02
C TYR A 100 -7.60 9.28 3.08
N SER A 101 -8.13 9.89 4.14
CA SER A 101 -8.82 9.18 5.22
C SER A 101 -10.13 8.52 4.76
N ALA A 102 -10.80 9.08 3.75
CA ALA A 102 -12.02 8.52 3.19
C ALA A 102 -11.77 7.17 2.47
N VAL A 103 -10.58 6.93 1.91
CA VAL A 103 -10.28 5.70 1.18
C VAL A 103 -10.47 4.44 2.06
N PRO A 104 -9.74 4.27 3.18
CA PRO A 104 -9.91 3.10 4.03
C PRO A 104 -11.29 3.04 4.69
N VAL A 105 -11.89 4.19 5.02
CA VAL A 105 -13.23 4.24 5.63
C VAL A 105 -14.29 3.66 4.68
N GLU A 106 -14.26 4.03 3.41
CA GLU A 106 -15.20 3.55 2.41
C GLU A 106 -14.97 2.09 2.04
N MET A 107 -13.71 1.66 1.94
CA MET A 107 -13.39 0.24 1.75
C MET A 107 -13.91 -0.63 2.90
N LYS A 108 -13.72 -0.19 4.15
CA LYS A 108 -14.27 -0.87 5.33
C LYS A 108 -15.80 -0.88 5.32
N ARG A 109 -16.44 0.21 4.88
CA ARG A 109 -17.91 0.27 4.74
C ARG A 109 -18.40 -0.78 3.73
N ALA A 110 -17.73 -0.93 2.60
CA ALA A 110 -18.06 -1.97 1.62
C ALA A 110 -17.88 -3.38 2.20
N ALA A 111 -16.82 -3.63 2.97
CA ALA A 111 -16.59 -4.92 3.63
C ALA A 111 -17.67 -5.25 4.67
N LYS A 112 -18.16 -4.25 5.41
CA LYS A 112 -19.21 -4.42 6.43
C LYS A 112 -20.54 -4.92 5.88
N VAL A 113 -20.85 -4.68 4.62
CA VAL A 113 -22.04 -5.25 3.94
C VAL A 113 -22.04 -6.79 3.98
N PHE A 114 -20.84 -7.39 4.06
CA PHE A 114 -20.62 -8.84 4.17
C PHE A 114 -20.26 -9.28 5.60
N GLY A 115 -20.43 -8.41 6.60
CA GLY A 115 -20.05 -8.70 7.98
C GLY A 115 -18.55 -8.85 8.22
N LYS A 116 -17.72 -8.23 7.35
CA LYS A 116 -16.25 -8.26 7.42
C LYS A 116 -15.71 -6.88 7.81
N GLU A 117 -14.54 -6.88 8.45
CA GLU A 117 -13.86 -5.63 8.82
C GLU A 117 -13.02 -5.04 7.68
N VAL A 118 -12.49 -5.88 6.80
CA VAL A 118 -11.63 -5.50 5.68
C VAL A 118 -12.02 -6.25 4.41
N LEU A 119 -11.74 -5.65 3.24
CA LEU A 119 -12.05 -6.27 1.94
C LEU A 119 -11.23 -7.54 1.66
N ALA A 120 -10.07 -7.69 2.28
CA ALA A 120 -9.26 -8.91 2.16
C ALA A 120 -9.98 -10.19 2.65
N ASP A 121 -10.98 -10.04 3.52
CA ASP A 121 -11.78 -11.13 4.05
C ASP A 121 -13.10 -11.36 3.29
N VAL A 122 -13.37 -10.54 2.28
CA VAL A 122 -14.56 -10.64 1.43
C VAL A 122 -14.21 -11.46 0.18
N ASP A 123 -15.05 -12.46 -0.12
CA ASP A 123 -14.92 -13.17 -1.39
C ASP A 123 -15.30 -12.26 -2.57
N GLU A 124 -14.40 -12.14 -3.54
CA GLU A 124 -14.60 -11.25 -4.69
C GLU A 124 -15.82 -11.63 -5.52
N LYS A 125 -16.08 -12.94 -5.69
CA LYS A 125 -17.23 -13.42 -6.45
C LYS A 125 -18.53 -13.05 -5.73
N GLU A 126 -18.59 -13.27 -4.43
CA GLU A 126 -19.72 -12.84 -3.60
C GLU A 126 -19.93 -11.32 -3.69
N PHE A 127 -18.84 -10.54 -3.65
CA PHE A 127 -18.91 -9.08 -3.83
C PHE A 127 -19.52 -8.69 -5.17
N MET A 128 -19.04 -9.30 -6.27
CA MET A 128 -19.52 -9.02 -7.62
C MET A 128 -20.99 -9.38 -7.83
N GLU A 129 -21.47 -10.47 -7.21
CA GLU A 129 -22.87 -10.89 -7.26
C GLU A 129 -23.80 -9.95 -6.47
N ASN A 130 -23.26 -9.19 -5.50
CA ASN A 130 -24.01 -8.31 -4.62
C ASN A 130 -23.73 -6.81 -4.83
N LEU A 131 -23.21 -6.40 -5.99
CA LEU A 131 -22.84 -5.00 -6.28
C LEU A 131 -23.94 -3.99 -5.98
N ASN A 132 -25.19 -4.31 -6.33
CA ASN A 132 -26.33 -3.41 -6.08
C ASN A 132 -26.56 -3.19 -4.58
N LYS A 133 -26.47 -4.26 -3.77
CA LYS A 133 -26.57 -4.18 -2.32
C LYS A 133 -25.47 -3.31 -1.73
N VAL A 134 -24.22 -3.53 -2.15
CA VAL A 134 -23.09 -2.72 -1.68
C VAL A 134 -23.26 -1.25 -2.08
N ARG A 135 -23.75 -0.98 -3.29
CA ARG A 135 -24.05 0.37 -3.76
C ARG A 135 -25.09 1.07 -2.91
N GLU A 136 -26.17 0.37 -2.55
CA GLU A 136 -27.26 0.91 -1.73
C GLU A 136 -26.81 1.17 -0.29
N GLU A 137 -26.02 0.28 0.32
CA GLU A 137 -25.63 0.38 1.73
C GLU A 137 -24.35 1.18 1.96
N ALA A 138 -23.38 1.11 1.04
CA ALA A 138 -22.06 1.74 1.19
C ALA A 138 -21.81 2.92 0.23
N GLY A 139 -22.57 3.04 -0.85
CA GLY A 139 -22.47 4.10 -1.85
C GLY A 139 -21.56 3.77 -3.04
N ASP A 140 -21.73 4.53 -4.12
CA ASP A 140 -21.03 4.31 -5.40
C ASP A 140 -19.50 4.36 -5.27
N ARG A 141 -18.99 5.34 -4.51
CA ARG A 141 -17.53 5.50 -4.35
C ARG A 141 -16.91 4.34 -3.57
N ALA A 142 -17.61 3.80 -2.58
CA ALA A 142 -17.16 2.60 -1.84
C ALA A 142 -17.09 1.37 -2.76
N VAL A 143 -18.06 1.20 -3.68
CA VAL A 143 -18.02 0.14 -4.70
C VAL A 143 -16.81 0.30 -5.60
N MET A 144 -16.57 1.51 -6.13
CA MET A 144 -15.43 1.74 -7.03
C MET A 144 -14.09 1.47 -6.33
N ARG A 145 -13.92 1.92 -5.09
CA ARG A 145 -12.73 1.68 -4.27
C ARG A 145 -12.53 0.19 -3.97
N ALA A 146 -13.60 -0.55 -3.71
CA ALA A 146 -13.53 -2.00 -3.55
C ALA A 146 -13.15 -2.74 -4.84
N LEU A 147 -13.68 -2.32 -5.98
CA LEU A 147 -13.28 -2.86 -7.29
C LEU A 147 -11.81 -2.59 -7.60
N HIS A 148 -11.32 -1.39 -7.25
CA HIS A 148 -9.89 -1.09 -7.32
C HIS A 148 -9.08 -2.06 -6.45
N PHE A 149 -9.48 -2.27 -5.19
CA PHE A 149 -8.81 -3.16 -4.26
C PHE A 149 -8.66 -4.59 -4.84
N PHE A 150 -9.75 -5.23 -5.28
CA PHE A 150 -9.69 -6.58 -5.84
C PHE A 150 -8.84 -6.68 -7.12
N ALA A 151 -8.93 -5.66 -7.98
CA ALA A 151 -8.10 -5.62 -9.18
C ALA A 151 -6.62 -5.40 -8.85
N GLU A 152 -6.31 -4.60 -7.83
CA GLU A 152 -4.95 -4.29 -7.40
C GLU A 152 -4.28 -5.51 -6.75
N GLN A 153 -4.98 -6.28 -5.95
CA GLN A 153 -4.46 -7.54 -5.39
C GLN A 153 -3.93 -8.48 -6.48
N LYS A 154 -4.73 -8.74 -7.50
CA LYS A 154 -4.32 -9.59 -8.64
C LYS A 154 -3.16 -8.98 -9.44
N ARG A 155 -3.11 -7.66 -9.50
CA ARG A 155 -2.08 -6.92 -10.24
C ARG A 155 -0.74 -6.99 -9.53
N VAL A 156 -0.74 -6.90 -8.20
CA VAL A 156 0.47 -7.07 -7.38
C VAL A 156 1.04 -8.46 -7.57
N ASP A 157 0.23 -9.52 -7.47
CA ASP A 157 0.67 -10.90 -7.69
C ASP A 157 1.26 -11.09 -9.10
N THR A 158 0.59 -10.50 -10.10
CA THR A 158 1.06 -10.54 -11.49
C THR A 158 2.40 -9.80 -11.65
N ALA A 159 2.54 -8.63 -11.02
CA ALA A 159 3.76 -7.84 -11.09
C ALA A 159 4.95 -8.55 -10.42
N VAL A 160 4.73 -9.13 -9.23
CA VAL A 160 5.76 -9.92 -8.53
C VAL A 160 6.21 -11.12 -9.35
N LYS A 161 5.26 -11.85 -9.94
CA LYS A 161 5.56 -12.97 -10.82
C LYS A 161 6.36 -12.52 -12.05
N ALA A 162 5.91 -11.45 -12.71
CA ALA A 162 6.57 -10.90 -13.89
C ALA A 162 8.02 -10.47 -13.61
N ILE A 163 8.28 -9.86 -12.46
CA ILE A 163 9.64 -9.51 -12.04
C ILE A 163 10.51 -10.77 -11.89
N LYS A 164 10.00 -11.80 -11.20
CA LYS A 164 10.72 -13.06 -10.98
C LYS A 164 11.03 -13.81 -12.28
N GLU A 165 10.17 -13.68 -13.28
CA GLU A 165 10.30 -14.29 -14.60
C GLU A 165 11.05 -13.39 -15.61
N GLU A 166 11.51 -12.21 -15.19
CA GLU A 166 12.14 -11.17 -16.03
C GLU A 166 11.24 -10.70 -17.19
N ASP A 167 9.89 -10.85 -17.05
CA ASP A 167 8.89 -10.33 -17.99
C ASP A 167 8.60 -8.85 -17.67
N TYR A 168 9.51 -8.00 -18.10
CA TYR A 168 9.42 -6.57 -17.82
C TYR A 168 8.29 -5.87 -18.57
N GLU A 169 7.83 -6.39 -19.69
CA GLU A 169 6.69 -5.86 -20.43
C GLU A 169 5.40 -6.01 -19.61
N THR A 170 5.16 -7.20 -19.06
CA THR A 170 4.02 -7.45 -18.16
C THR A 170 4.12 -6.60 -16.90
N PHE A 171 5.32 -6.45 -16.31
CA PHE A 171 5.52 -5.59 -15.14
C PHE A 171 5.15 -4.13 -15.43
N LEU A 172 5.67 -3.52 -16.51
CA LEU A 172 5.35 -2.14 -16.89
C LEU A 172 3.87 -1.95 -17.21
N ASN A 173 3.24 -2.94 -17.83
CA ASN A 173 1.79 -2.94 -18.06
C ASN A 173 0.99 -2.97 -16.73
N CYS A 174 1.47 -3.69 -15.71
CA CYS A 174 0.88 -3.65 -14.37
C CYS A 174 0.94 -2.24 -13.78
N ILE A 175 2.09 -1.55 -13.87
CA ILE A 175 2.24 -0.17 -13.38
C ILE A 175 1.24 0.76 -14.09
N THR A 176 1.16 0.69 -15.41
CA THR A 176 0.23 1.51 -16.20
C THR A 176 -1.24 1.24 -15.82
N LYS A 177 -1.61 -0.03 -15.64
CA LYS A 177 -2.97 -0.43 -15.24
C LYS A 177 -3.28 0.00 -13.81
N SER A 178 -2.30 -0.03 -12.89
CA SER A 178 -2.45 0.45 -11.52
C SER A 178 -2.73 1.96 -11.49
N GLY A 179 -1.93 2.76 -12.21
CA GLY A 179 -2.17 4.19 -12.33
C GLY A 179 -3.55 4.53 -12.90
N ASN A 180 -3.96 3.83 -13.97
CA ASN A 180 -5.30 4.00 -14.54
C ASN A 180 -6.42 3.59 -13.58
N SER A 181 -6.22 2.55 -12.79
CA SER A 181 -7.18 2.09 -11.78
C SER A 181 -7.29 3.10 -10.63
N SER A 182 -6.16 3.64 -10.16
CA SER A 182 -6.14 4.70 -9.15
C SER A 182 -6.91 5.93 -9.64
N TRP A 183 -6.65 6.38 -10.85
CA TRP A 183 -7.35 7.52 -11.45
C TRP A 183 -8.86 7.31 -11.57
N LYS A 184 -9.29 6.15 -12.07
CA LYS A 184 -10.70 5.91 -12.42
C LYS A 184 -11.55 5.44 -11.24
N TRP A 185 -10.99 4.59 -10.37
CA TRP A 185 -11.73 3.84 -9.38
C TRP A 185 -11.41 4.24 -7.95
N LEU A 186 -10.14 4.41 -7.61
CA LEU A 186 -9.74 4.84 -6.26
C LEU A 186 -10.08 6.31 -6.04
N GLN A 187 -9.83 7.16 -7.03
CA GLN A 187 -10.13 8.59 -7.02
C GLN A 187 -9.45 9.30 -5.83
N ASN A 188 -8.14 9.12 -5.74
CA ASN A 188 -7.29 9.75 -4.73
C ASN A 188 -6.44 10.87 -5.33
#